data_a7514be3882d1c5c570546ad61cd5107
#
_entry.id   a7514be3882d1c5c570546ad61cd5107
#
_cell.length_a   1.000
_cell.length_b   1.000
_cell.length_c   1.000
_cell.angle_alpha   90.00
_cell.angle_beta   90.00
_cell.angle_gamma   90.00
#
_symmetry.space_group_name_H-M   'P 1'
#
loop_
_entity.id
_entity.type
_entity.pdbx_description
1 polymer ?
#
loop_
_entity_poly.entity_id
_entity_poly.type
_entity_poly.pdbx_seq_one_letter_code
_entity_poly.pdbx_strand_id
1 'polypeptide(L)'
;MARHSASPQNGNPTARRVVLVGAVIVAVVLVVGLVVSGLSRAGVAGFCGAEPRISVAAEPDIVEHVRVLAEHADGCHAFDVEPVSSADMATRTVSREALPDIWVPDSAVRLAQMSQDVQIPFETVLNSLASTPVVIASRDAPIDMSTWTSALATPGLMMGDPVRSGVADAPILAATSEVEMLRSAPEALGASMAMLAQGQMSRMEVPPTSREMLDRVIAGGGAAIVTERDAVLAQRAAPDSGLELHAPATGAVFLTYPVAVTTQDPTRRAEVSGAAEALRDATAAPAVVDGLSRDGFRTAFRAPLAESAGVGGAEALVVRDANRVHSALRHWRLLAMPGRSLVLVDTSGSMGFVVPGTDRTRIQALVETAGAGLGQFPDDAELGLWAFGGAAGSDGLPYAEVAALQRLDAAAPGGTHRAALGGALASLPGMVGGGTDLYRSVLDAYAMVRSGYDPNMVNSIIVISDGADDATSDIGADEFFARLDEMVDPSRPVIMVTVSLLDESSSGTLAQIAEATGGSSHVARTPEEIVRVFAEAVGRRGSSAQP
;
A
#
# COMPACT_ATOMS: atom_id res chain seq x y z
N MET A 1 -64.34 28.35 -82.17
CA MET A 1 -65.61 27.67 -81.88
C MET A 1 -65.39 26.53 -80.94
N ALA A 2 -66.24 26.36 -79.99
CA ALA A 2 -66.48 25.32 -79.00
C ALA A 2 -65.81 25.50 -77.65
N ARG A 3 -66.60 25.98 -76.73
CA ARG A 3 -66.43 25.94 -75.29
C ARG A 3 -66.69 24.52 -74.78
N HIS A 4 -65.88 24.02 -73.87
CA HIS A 4 -66.29 22.94 -72.96
C HIS A 4 -66.12 23.40 -71.51
N SER A 5 -67.30 23.51 -70.84
CA SER A 5 -67.49 23.76 -69.43
C SER A 5 -67.22 22.47 -68.62
N ALA A 6 -66.39 22.53 -67.65
CA ALA A 6 -66.21 21.46 -66.65
C ALA A 6 -66.99 21.76 -65.38
N SER A 7 -67.88 20.87 -64.98
CA SER A 7 -68.69 20.89 -63.76
C SER A 7 -67.84 20.63 -62.48
N PRO A 8 -68.20 21.21 -61.33
CA PRO A 8 -67.51 20.96 -60.09
C PRO A 8 -67.94 19.60 -59.47
N GLN A 9 -66.98 18.76 -59.16
CA GLN A 9 -67.21 17.51 -58.36
C GLN A 9 -67.50 17.86 -56.90
N ASN A 10 -68.68 17.46 -56.46
CA ASN A 10 -69.13 17.50 -55.06
C ASN A 10 -68.28 16.52 -54.19
N GLY A 11 -67.37 17.05 -53.41
CA GLY A 11 -66.62 16.24 -52.40
C GLY A 11 -67.53 15.83 -51.25
N ASN A 12 -67.57 14.53 -50.96
CA ASN A 12 -68.41 13.91 -49.97
C ASN A 12 -68.14 14.46 -48.54
N PRO A 13 -69.08 15.07 -47.85
CA PRO A 13 -68.88 15.76 -46.57
C PRO A 13 -68.51 14.80 -45.41
N THR A 14 -68.79 13.52 -45.54
CA THR A 14 -68.40 12.47 -44.57
C THR A 14 -66.92 12.15 -44.56
N ALA A 15 -66.28 12.16 -45.73
CA ALA A 15 -64.79 11.91 -45.80
C ALA A 15 -63.98 13.05 -45.16
N ARG A 16 -64.42 14.29 -45.27
CA ARG A 16 -63.76 15.46 -44.66
C ARG A 16 -63.91 15.49 -43.14
N ARG A 17 -65.04 15.00 -42.59
CA ARG A 17 -65.22 14.87 -41.13
C ARG A 17 -64.36 13.77 -40.54
N VAL A 18 -64.16 12.63 -41.20
CA VAL A 18 -63.31 11.54 -40.74
C VAL A 18 -61.83 11.92 -40.73
N VAL A 19 -61.34 12.64 -41.73
CA VAL A 19 -59.96 13.16 -41.79
C VAL A 19 -59.71 14.21 -40.72
N LEU A 20 -60.70 15.12 -40.46
CA LEU A 20 -60.56 16.14 -39.39
C LEU A 20 -60.54 15.52 -37.98
N VAL A 21 -61.37 14.52 -37.72
CA VAL A 21 -61.38 13.79 -36.42
C VAL A 21 -60.10 12.99 -36.24
N GLY A 22 -59.59 12.35 -37.30
CA GLY A 22 -58.29 11.65 -37.25
C GLY A 22 -57.10 12.59 -36.96
N ALA A 23 -57.08 13.76 -37.61
CA ALA A 23 -56.03 14.77 -37.37
C ALA A 23 -56.08 15.36 -35.95
N VAL A 24 -57.28 15.56 -35.38
CA VAL A 24 -57.45 16.04 -34.00
C VAL A 24 -57.00 14.98 -33.01
N ILE A 25 -57.29 13.70 -33.23
CA ILE A 25 -56.84 12.62 -32.36
C ILE A 25 -55.31 12.48 -32.38
N VAL A 26 -54.68 12.56 -33.57
CA VAL A 26 -53.23 12.54 -33.70
C VAL A 26 -52.57 13.73 -33.03
N ALA A 27 -53.14 14.94 -33.19
CA ALA A 27 -52.65 16.15 -32.52
C ALA A 27 -52.80 16.08 -30.99
N VAL A 28 -53.90 15.52 -30.47
CA VAL A 28 -54.10 15.31 -29.03
C VAL A 28 -53.12 14.25 -28.49
N VAL A 29 -52.87 13.17 -29.21
CA VAL A 29 -51.88 12.15 -28.80
C VAL A 29 -50.45 12.70 -28.80
N LEU A 30 -50.11 13.56 -29.80
CA LEU A 30 -48.80 14.22 -29.84
C LEU A 30 -48.65 15.27 -28.72
N VAL A 31 -49.69 16.05 -28.43
CA VAL A 31 -49.66 17.01 -27.33
C VAL A 31 -49.62 16.32 -25.98
N VAL A 32 -50.36 15.24 -25.78
CA VAL A 32 -50.28 14.42 -24.56
C VAL A 32 -48.90 13.75 -24.45
N GLY A 33 -48.35 13.23 -25.56
CA GLY A 33 -47.00 12.69 -25.58
C GLY A 33 -45.92 13.74 -25.25
N LEU A 34 -46.04 14.96 -25.78
CA LEU A 34 -45.15 16.09 -25.46
C LEU A 34 -45.31 16.58 -24.01
N VAL A 35 -46.54 16.65 -23.51
CA VAL A 35 -46.82 17.02 -22.11
C VAL A 35 -46.32 15.94 -21.14
N VAL A 36 -46.52 14.67 -21.44
CA VAL A 36 -45.97 13.57 -20.63
C VAL A 36 -44.43 13.53 -20.68
N SER A 37 -43.82 13.75 -21.87
CA SER A 37 -42.37 13.86 -21.99
C SER A 37 -41.80 15.14 -21.36
N GLY A 38 -42.56 16.23 -21.35
CA GLY A 38 -42.20 17.48 -20.67
C GLY A 38 -42.33 17.39 -19.15
N LEU A 39 -43.35 16.71 -18.66
CA LEU A 39 -43.56 16.43 -17.23
C LEU A 39 -42.54 15.43 -16.67
N SER A 40 -42.11 14.45 -17.46
CA SER A 40 -41.05 13.51 -17.06
C SER A 40 -39.67 14.17 -17.06
N ARG A 41 -39.45 15.26 -17.82
CA ARG A 41 -38.22 16.07 -17.77
C ARG A 41 -38.24 17.19 -16.73
N ALA A 42 -39.43 17.63 -16.31
CA ALA A 42 -39.60 18.73 -15.35
C ALA A 42 -39.80 18.21 -13.91
N GLY A 43 -39.24 17.05 -13.53
CA GLY A 43 -39.22 16.56 -12.15
C GLY A 43 -40.39 16.99 -11.28
N VAL A 44 -41.66 16.67 -11.66
CA VAL A 44 -42.82 17.01 -10.81
C VAL A 44 -42.75 16.08 -9.59
N ALA A 45 -42.19 16.59 -8.51
CA ALA A 45 -42.25 15.96 -7.19
C ALA A 45 -43.70 15.60 -6.84
N GLY A 46 -44.11 14.37 -7.09
CA GLY A 46 -45.46 13.92 -6.77
C GLY A 46 -45.91 12.60 -7.36
N PHE A 47 -45.13 11.96 -8.23
CA PHE A 47 -45.48 10.66 -8.85
C PHE A 47 -44.43 9.55 -8.66
N CYS A 48 -43.48 9.74 -7.75
CA CYS A 48 -42.60 8.65 -7.37
C CYS A 48 -43.43 7.65 -6.53
N GLY A 49 -43.55 6.41 -7.01
CA GLY A 49 -44.02 5.28 -6.20
C GLY A 49 -43.10 5.05 -4.99
N ALA A 50 -43.08 3.87 -4.42
CA ALA A 50 -42.10 3.57 -3.38
C ALA A 50 -40.70 3.80 -3.98
N GLU A 51 -40.00 4.84 -3.49
CA GLU A 51 -38.64 5.18 -3.95
C GLU A 51 -37.68 4.05 -3.56
N PRO A 52 -37.02 3.41 -4.54
CA PRO A 52 -36.01 2.42 -4.22
C PRO A 52 -34.86 3.07 -3.44
N ARG A 53 -34.48 2.44 -2.33
CA ARG A 53 -33.31 2.87 -1.56
C ARG A 53 -32.04 2.35 -2.21
N ILE A 54 -31.15 3.27 -2.54
CA ILE A 54 -29.83 3.00 -3.11
C ILE A 54 -28.78 3.27 -2.04
N SER A 55 -28.07 2.23 -1.61
CA SER A 55 -26.96 2.37 -0.66
C SER A 55 -25.73 2.90 -1.37
N VAL A 56 -25.14 3.97 -0.83
CA VAL A 56 -23.93 4.61 -1.38
C VAL A 56 -22.89 4.70 -0.30
N ALA A 57 -21.77 4.03 -0.50
CA ALA A 57 -20.58 4.21 0.34
C ALA A 57 -19.63 5.21 -0.31
N ALA A 58 -19.11 6.16 0.47
CA ALA A 58 -18.16 7.15 -0.01
C ALA A 58 -17.01 7.34 0.99
N GLU A 59 -15.82 7.66 0.48
CA GLU A 59 -14.70 8.04 1.34
C GLU A 59 -15.09 9.17 2.30
N PRO A 60 -14.62 9.14 3.56
CA PRO A 60 -15.01 10.10 4.57
C PRO A 60 -14.74 11.56 4.21
N ASP A 61 -13.74 11.84 3.39
CA ASP A 61 -13.34 13.19 2.98
C ASP A 61 -14.24 13.78 1.90
N ILE A 62 -14.96 12.95 1.11
CA ILE A 62 -15.87 13.39 0.04
C ILE A 62 -17.35 13.14 0.37
N VAL A 63 -17.68 12.41 1.43
CA VAL A 63 -19.04 11.93 1.74
C VAL A 63 -20.09 13.04 1.79
N GLU A 64 -19.76 14.21 2.35
CA GLU A 64 -20.71 15.35 2.43
C GLU A 64 -21.04 15.90 1.04
N HIS A 65 -20.06 15.91 0.13
CA HIS A 65 -20.28 16.31 -1.26
C HIS A 65 -21.11 15.29 -2.02
N VAL A 66 -20.98 14.00 -1.70
CA VAL A 66 -21.82 12.93 -2.27
C VAL A 66 -23.26 13.05 -1.75
N ARG A 67 -23.48 13.48 -0.50
CA ARG A 67 -24.83 13.81 0.02
C ARG A 67 -25.46 14.98 -0.72
N VAL A 68 -24.72 16.07 -0.89
CA VAL A 68 -25.18 17.21 -1.70
C VAL A 68 -25.45 16.80 -3.15
N LEU A 69 -24.61 15.94 -3.72
CA LEU A 69 -24.82 15.39 -5.06
C LEU A 69 -26.12 14.60 -5.15
N ALA A 70 -26.40 13.74 -4.15
CA ALA A 70 -27.62 12.95 -4.05
C ALA A 70 -28.89 13.81 -3.94
N GLU A 71 -28.82 14.95 -3.24
CA GLU A 71 -29.92 15.90 -3.14
C GLU A 71 -30.26 16.61 -4.48
N HIS A 72 -29.29 16.68 -5.40
CA HIS A 72 -29.44 17.31 -6.71
C HIS A 72 -29.59 16.30 -7.86
N ALA A 73 -29.59 15.02 -7.55
CA ALA A 73 -29.77 13.95 -8.53
C ALA A 73 -31.24 13.87 -8.95
N ASP A 74 -31.50 13.98 -10.24
CA ASP A 74 -32.86 13.86 -10.81
C ASP A 74 -33.33 12.40 -10.76
N GLY A 75 -34.63 12.19 -10.56
CA GLY A 75 -35.27 10.89 -10.63
C GLY A 75 -35.92 10.46 -9.30
N CYS A 76 -36.49 9.26 -9.30
CA CYS A 76 -37.19 8.69 -8.13
C CYS A 76 -36.28 7.72 -7.37
N HIS A 77 -35.20 8.24 -6.83
CA HIS A 77 -34.24 7.44 -6.05
C HIS A 77 -34.02 8.06 -4.66
N ALA A 78 -34.06 7.24 -3.60
CA ALA A 78 -33.67 7.65 -2.27
C ALA A 78 -32.25 7.12 -1.99
N PHE A 79 -31.28 8.02 -1.89
CA PHE A 79 -29.89 7.67 -1.60
C PHE A 79 -29.63 7.60 -0.09
N ASP A 80 -29.04 6.50 0.37
CA ASP A 80 -28.54 6.32 1.73
C ASP A 80 -27.01 6.35 1.68
N VAL A 81 -26.43 7.53 2.02
CA VAL A 81 -25.00 7.83 1.85
C VAL A 81 -24.29 7.69 3.18
N GLU A 82 -23.39 6.70 3.28
CA GLU A 82 -22.59 6.44 4.47
C GLU A 82 -21.07 6.68 4.21
N PRO A 83 -20.33 7.17 5.25
CA PRO A 83 -18.88 7.26 5.17
C PRO A 83 -18.27 5.88 5.34
N VAL A 84 -17.53 5.40 4.33
CA VAL A 84 -16.81 4.13 4.37
C VAL A 84 -15.46 4.31 3.71
N SER A 85 -14.40 4.14 4.49
CA SER A 85 -13.04 4.19 3.94
C SER A 85 -12.76 3.00 3.02
N SER A 86 -11.81 3.16 2.09
CA SER A 86 -11.34 2.06 1.24
C SER A 86 -10.81 0.88 2.07
N ALA A 87 -10.22 1.15 3.25
CA ALA A 87 -9.78 0.11 4.18
C ALA A 87 -10.94 -0.68 4.80
N ASP A 88 -12.01 0.03 5.21
CA ASP A 88 -13.20 -0.63 5.78
C ASP A 88 -13.95 -1.41 4.69
N MET A 89 -13.98 -0.88 3.46
CA MET A 89 -14.57 -1.59 2.32
C MET A 89 -13.80 -2.89 2.03
N ALA A 90 -12.47 -2.88 2.06
CA ALA A 90 -11.65 -4.09 1.92
C ALA A 90 -11.95 -5.10 3.04
N THR A 91 -12.15 -4.64 4.28
CA THR A 91 -12.52 -5.48 5.41
C THR A 91 -13.90 -6.14 5.21
N ARG A 92 -14.91 -5.37 4.76
CA ARG A 92 -16.25 -5.91 4.41
C ARG A 92 -16.15 -7.01 3.36
N THR A 93 -15.28 -6.82 2.37
CA THR A 93 -15.06 -7.81 1.30
C THR A 93 -14.49 -9.12 1.85
N VAL A 94 -13.48 -9.06 2.71
CA VAL A 94 -12.86 -10.23 3.36
C VAL A 94 -13.88 -10.94 4.27
N SER A 95 -14.70 -10.18 5.00
CA SER A 95 -15.76 -10.69 5.86
C SER A 95 -16.98 -11.20 5.10
N ARG A 96 -17.00 -11.07 3.76
CA ARG A 96 -18.14 -11.44 2.88
C ARG A 96 -19.44 -10.73 3.25
N GLU A 97 -19.33 -9.51 3.73
CA GLU A 97 -20.48 -8.64 3.94
C GLU A 97 -21.03 -8.14 2.60
N ALA A 98 -22.30 -7.71 2.58
CA ALA A 98 -22.91 -7.18 1.38
C ALA A 98 -22.21 -5.87 0.98
N LEU A 99 -21.82 -5.75 -0.29
CA LEU A 99 -21.31 -4.51 -0.84
C LEU A 99 -22.45 -3.49 -1.01
N PRO A 100 -22.16 -2.18 -0.93
CA PRO A 100 -23.12 -1.13 -1.25
C PRO A 100 -23.54 -1.24 -2.72
N ASP A 101 -24.64 -0.59 -3.08
CA ASP A 101 -25.07 -0.51 -4.47
C ASP A 101 -24.11 0.33 -5.32
N ILE A 102 -23.66 1.46 -4.74
CA ILE A 102 -22.71 2.41 -5.37
C ILE A 102 -21.54 2.63 -4.40
N TRP A 103 -20.33 2.69 -4.92
CA TRP A 103 -19.14 3.04 -4.15
C TRP A 103 -18.37 4.19 -4.79
N VAL A 104 -17.92 5.14 -3.94
CA VAL A 104 -17.10 6.30 -4.31
C VAL A 104 -15.79 6.23 -3.51
N PRO A 105 -14.79 5.43 -3.96
CA PRO A 105 -13.47 5.36 -3.34
C PRO A 105 -12.63 6.62 -3.62
N ASP A 106 -11.50 6.75 -2.93
CA ASP A 106 -10.53 7.82 -3.15
C ASP A 106 -9.83 7.74 -4.53
N SER A 107 -9.72 6.55 -5.11
CA SER A 107 -8.97 6.36 -6.35
C SER A 107 -9.52 5.22 -7.22
N ALA A 108 -9.24 5.31 -8.52
CA ALA A 108 -9.52 4.24 -9.47
C ALA A 108 -8.67 2.98 -9.18
N VAL A 109 -7.51 3.13 -8.53
CA VAL A 109 -6.66 2.00 -8.12
C VAL A 109 -7.38 1.14 -7.09
N ARG A 110 -8.01 1.77 -6.07
CA ARG A 110 -8.81 1.06 -5.07
C ARG A 110 -9.99 0.33 -5.67
N LEU A 111 -10.67 0.99 -6.62
CA LEU A 111 -11.78 0.36 -7.35
C LEU A 111 -11.32 -0.88 -8.12
N ALA A 112 -10.19 -0.78 -8.83
CA ALA A 112 -9.63 -1.91 -9.58
C ALA A 112 -9.18 -3.06 -8.68
N GLN A 113 -8.53 -2.76 -7.55
CA GLN A 113 -8.12 -3.77 -6.56
C GLN A 113 -9.33 -4.52 -6.02
N MET A 114 -10.36 -3.81 -5.55
CA MET A 114 -11.57 -4.42 -5.03
C MET A 114 -12.25 -5.30 -6.07
N SER A 115 -12.38 -4.82 -7.31
CA SER A 115 -12.96 -5.61 -8.42
C SER A 115 -12.20 -6.92 -8.66
N GLN A 116 -10.87 -6.92 -8.52
CA GLN A 116 -10.04 -8.12 -8.60
C GLN A 116 -10.25 -9.04 -7.40
N ASP A 117 -10.32 -8.50 -6.18
CA ASP A 117 -10.47 -9.28 -4.96
C ASP A 117 -11.81 -10.05 -4.93
N VAL A 118 -12.90 -9.41 -5.36
CA VAL A 118 -14.23 -10.06 -5.44
C VAL A 118 -14.45 -10.83 -6.75
N GLN A 119 -13.55 -10.73 -7.71
CA GLN A 119 -13.65 -11.34 -9.05
C GLN A 119 -14.93 -10.92 -9.82
N ILE A 120 -15.40 -9.69 -9.58
CA ILE A 120 -16.58 -9.10 -10.22
C ILE A 120 -16.18 -7.77 -10.85
N PRO A 121 -16.44 -7.56 -12.16
CA PRO A 121 -16.19 -6.28 -12.79
C PRO A 121 -17.21 -5.25 -12.29
N PHE A 122 -16.70 -4.12 -11.76
CA PHE A 122 -17.51 -2.97 -11.40
C PHE A 122 -17.72 -2.06 -12.61
N GLU A 123 -18.87 -1.42 -12.66
CA GLU A 123 -19.21 -0.47 -13.71
C GLU A 123 -18.90 0.96 -13.24
N THR A 124 -17.89 1.58 -13.82
CA THR A 124 -17.55 2.97 -13.52
C THR A 124 -18.44 3.90 -14.35
N VAL A 125 -19.35 4.62 -13.68
CA VAL A 125 -20.27 5.57 -14.31
C VAL A 125 -19.66 6.97 -14.43
N LEU A 126 -18.80 7.32 -13.47
CA LEU A 126 -18.05 8.58 -13.47
C LEU A 126 -16.59 8.29 -13.08
N ASN A 127 -15.64 8.71 -13.92
CA ASN A 127 -14.22 8.47 -13.64
C ASN A 127 -13.64 9.41 -12.57
N SER A 128 -14.24 10.58 -12.35
CA SER A 128 -13.77 11.57 -11.38
C SER A 128 -14.90 12.53 -11.00
N LEU A 129 -15.33 12.48 -9.75
CA LEU A 129 -16.24 13.46 -9.16
C LEU A 129 -15.50 14.76 -8.85
N ALA A 130 -14.33 14.62 -8.26
CA ALA A 130 -13.41 15.69 -7.90
C ALA A 130 -11.99 15.17 -8.00
N SER A 131 -10.99 16.03 -7.90
CA SER A 131 -9.60 15.58 -7.81
C SER A 131 -8.81 16.35 -6.77
N THR A 132 -7.77 15.71 -6.23
CA THR A 132 -6.78 16.34 -5.37
C THR A 132 -5.43 15.65 -5.59
N PRO A 133 -4.33 16.38 -5.86
CA PRO A 133 -3.02 15.77 -5.91
C PRO A 133 -2.55 15.37 -4.52
N VAL A 134 -1.82 14.27 -4.42
CA VAL A 134 -1.04 13.95 -3.25
C VAL A 134 0.25 14.76 -3.30
N VAL A 135 0.57 15.41 -2.18
CA VAL A 135 1.65 16.39 -2.03
C VAL A 135 2.46 16.12 -0.77
N ILE A 136 3.58 16.80 -0.64
CA ILE A 136 4.37 16.83 0.58
C ILE A 136 4.11 18.16 1.27
N ALA A 137 3.55 18.11 2.47
CA ALA A 137 3.44 19.23 3.36
C ALA A 137 4.65 19.24 4.30
N SER A 138 5.38 20.36 4.37
CA SER A 138 6.59 20.43 5.17
C SER A 138 6.70 21.75 5.93
N ARG A 139 7.48 21.70 7.02
CA ARG A 139 7.93 22.85 7.77
C ARG A 139 9.34 22.59 8.28
N ASP A 140 10.25 23.53 8.01
CA ASP A 140 11.65 23.47 8.49
C ASP A 140 12.38 22.15 8.13
N ALA A 141 12.01 21.49 7.02
CA ALA A 141 12.59 20.21 6.61
C ALA A 141 13.16 20.30 5.18
N PRO A 142 14.47 20.07 5.00
CA PRO A 142 15.06 19.97 3.67
C PRO A 142 14.63 18.64 3.00
N ILE A 143 13.99 18.72 1.83
CA ILE A 143 13.53 17.57 1.06
C ILE A 143 14.04 17.70 -0.37
N ASP A 144 14.57 16.63 -0.94
CA ASP A 144 14.87 16.57 -2.37
C ASP A 144 13.58 16.36 -3.17
N MET A 145 13.10 17.43 -3.77
CA MET A 145 11.88 17.47 -4.57
C MET A 145 12.12 17.20 -6.07
N SER A 146 13.27 16.64 -6.44
CA SER A 146 13.56 16.31 -7.85
C SER A 146 12.66 15.19 -8.37
N THR A 147 12.43 14.16 -7.57
CA THR A 147 11.59 13.00 -7.86
C THR A 147 10.87 12.53 -6.59
N TRP A 148 9.80 11.73 -6.76
CA TRP A 148 9.16 11.03 -5.64
C TRP A 148 10.12 10.02 -4.99
N THR A 149 10.91 9.31 -5.81
CA THR A 149 11.93 8.38 -5.33
C THR A 149 12.91 9.05 -4.38
N SER A 150 13.39 10.26 -4.71
CA SER A 150 14.28 11.05 -3.83
C SER A 150 13.55 11.55 -2.58
N ALA A 151 12.34 12.04 -2.73
CA ALA A 151 11.55 12.55 -1.62
C ALA A 151 11.24 11.44 -0.58
N LEU A 152 10.92 10.22 -1.04
CA LEU A 152 10.67 9.06 -0.17
C LEU A 152 11.91 8.63 0.63
N ALA A 153 13.12 8.97 0.19
CA ALA A 153 14.36 8.73 0.92
C ALA A 153 14.60 9.71 2.09
N THR A 154 13.71 10.71 2.28
CA THR A 154 13.86 11.70 3.34
C THR A 154 13.66 11.07 4.72
N PRO A 155 14.65 11.14 5.63
CA PRO A 155 14.50 10.61 6.98
C PRO A 155 13.39 11.32 7.74
N GLY A 156 12.53 10.53 8.39
CA GLY A 156 11.43 11.07 9.20
C GLY A 156 10.21 11.56 8.42
N LEU A 157 10.16 11.39 7.11
CA LEU A 157 8.97 11.65 6.30
C LEU A 157 7.81 10.81 6.83
N MET A 158 6.70 11.48 7.17
CA MET A 158 5.49 10.81 7.64
C MET A 158 4.57 10.46 6.47
N MET A 159 4.04 9.26 6.50
CA MET A 159 3.09 8.76 5.50
C MET A 159 2.10 7.83 6.20
N GLY A 160 0.87 7.75 5.73
CA GLY A 160 -0.10 6.74 6.16
C GLY A 160 0.27 5.33 5.67
N ASP A 161 -0.62 4.38 5.89
CA ASP A 161 -0.44 3.01 5.40
C ASP A 161 -0.88 2.86 3.94
N PRO A 162 0.03 2.57 3.00
CA PRO A 162 -0.29 2.39 1.57
C PRO A 162 -1.27 1.24 1.28
N VAL A 163 -1.41 0.29 2.19
CA VAL A 163 -2.38 -0.80 2.02
C VAL A 163 -3.80 -0.32 2.28
N ARG A 164 -3.97 0.74 3.09
CA ARG A 164 -5.26 1.21 3.61
C ARG A 164 -5.76 2.50 2.96
N SER A 165 -4.91 3.30 2.35
CA SER A 165 -5.24 4.65 1.88
C SER A 165 -4.59 4.97 0.54
N GLY A 166 -5.38 5.54 -0.39
CA GLY A 166 -4.88 6.06 -1.66
C GLY A 166 -3.96 7.28 -1.51
N VAL A 167 -4.08 8.03 -0.41
CA VAL A 167 -3.12 9.09 -0.09
C VAL A 167 -1.73 8.49 0.15
N ALA A 168 -1.68 7.38 0.85
CA ALA A 168 -0.41 6.76 1.23
C ALA A 168 0.19 5.88 0.11
N ASP A 169 -0.61 5.27 -0.77
CA ASP A 169 -0.07 4.51 -1.91
C ASP A 169 0.38 5.42 -3.07
N ALA A 170 -0.21 6.60 -3.20
CA ALA A 170 0.08 7.53 -4.30
C ALA A 170 1.57 7.86 -4.49
N PRO A 171 2.38 8.13 -3.46
CA PRO A 171 3.81 8.39 -3.63
C PRO A 171 4.58 7.17 -4.15
N ILE A 172 4.20 5.95 -3.76
CA ILE A 172 4.78 4.71 -4.28
C ILE A 172 4.42 4.54 -5.76
N LEU A 173 3.17 4.83 -6.12
CA LEU A 173 2.71 4.79 -7.51
C LEU A 173 3.36 5.88 -8.34
N ALA A 174 3.56 7.08 -7.79
CA ALA A 174 4.28 8.16 -8.45
C ALA A 174 5.74 7.76 -8.74
N ALA A 175 6.46 7.24 -7.75
CA ALA A 175 7.82 6.76 -7.92
C ALA A 175 7.91 5.55 -8.88
N THR A 176 6.89 4.66 -8.88
CA THR A 176 6.80 3.57 -9.87
C THR A 176 6.60 4.12 -11.29
N SER A 177 5.77 5.16 -11.46
CA SER A 177 5.60 5.85 -12.74
C SER A 177 6.90 6.53 -13.20
N GLU A 178 7.70 7.10 -12.29
CA GLU A 178 9.03 7.65 -12.60
C GLU A 178 9.99 6.58 -13.14
N VAL A 179 9.95 5.37 -12.57
CA VAL A 179 10.74 4.23 -13.08
C VAL A 179 10.26 3.83 -14.49
N GLU A 180 8.94 3.79 -14.75
CA GLU A 180 8.40 3.53 -16.11
C GLU A 180 8.85 4.58 -17.12
N MET A 181 8.96 5.85 -16.69
CA MET A 181 9.41 6.95 -17.54
C MET A 181 10.95 7.12 -17.59
N LEU A 182 11.71 6.19 -17.00
CA LEU A 182 13.17 6.23 -16.89
C LEU A 182 13.71 7.50 -16.19
N ARG A 183 12.93 8.07 -15.27
CA ARG A 183 13.31 9.23 -14.44
C ARG A 183 13.95 8.82 -13.11
N SER A 184 13.79 7.55 -12.71
CA SER A 184 14.38 6.94 -11.51
C SER A 184 14.81 5.51 -11.78
N ALA A 185 15.81 5.02 -11.03
CA ALA A 185 16.25 3.63 -11.11
C ALA A 185 15.38 2.73 -10.19
N PRO A 186 15.05 1.50 -10.61
CA PRO A 186 14.27 0.57 -9.79
C PRO A 186 14.92 0.27 -8.42
N GLU A 187 16.26 0.19 -8.39
CA GLU A 187 17.04 -0.09 -7.18
C GLU A 187 16.94 1.07 -6.16
N ALA A 188 16.93 2.31 -6.66
CA ALA A 188 16.75 3.51 -5.82
C ALA A 188 15.35 3.53 -5.20
N LEU A 189 14.30 3.20 -5.97
CA LEU A 189 12.94 3.07 -5.45
C LEU A 189 12.86 1.98 -4.37
N GLY A 190 13.44 0.80 -4.61
CA GLY A 190 13.47 -0.29 -3.63
C GLY A 190 14.12 0.12 -2.31
N ALA A 191 15.26 0.83 -2.38
CA ALA A 191 15.95 1.33 -1.19
C ALA A 191 15.14 2.38 -0.42
N SER A 192 14.53 3.35 -1.12
CA SER A 192 13.68 4.38 -0.50
C SER A 192 12.45 3.78 0.17
N MET A 193 11.79 2.84 -0.48
CA MET A 193 10.65 2.11 0.09
C MET A 193 11.03 1.32 1.35
N ALA A 194 12.19 0.65 1.34
CA ALA A 194 12.68 -0.11 2.50
C ALA A 194 12.94 0.81 3.71
N MET A 195 13.64 1.93 3.49
CA MET A 195 13.90 2.92 4.54
C MET A 195 12.62 3.47 5.14
N LEU A 196 11.66 3.83 4.28
CA LEU A 196 10.39 4.41 4.72
C LEU A 196 9.53 3.39 5.48
N ALA A 197 9.42 2.15 4.98
CA ALA A 197 8.68 1.08 5.63
C ALA A 197 9.23 0.78 7.02
N GLN A 198 10.55 0.64 7.15
CA GLN A 198 11.21 0.40 8.44
C GLN A 198 11.02 1.58 9.40
N GLY A 199 11.13 2.82 8.92
CA GLY A 199 10.93 4.02 9.73
C GLY A 199 9.50 4.18 10.23
N GLN A 200 8.51 3.68 9.50
CA GLN A 200 7.10 3.73 9.90
C GLN A 200 6.78 2.64 10.93
N MET A 201 7.22 1.41 10.71
CA MET A 201 6.96 0.28 11.60
C MET A 201 7.48 0.52 13.02
N SER A 202 8.62 1.22 13.16
CA SER A 202 9.21 1.51 14.47
C SER A 202 8.41 2.49 15.34
N ARG A 203 7.33 3.10 14.83
CA ARG A 203 6.70 4.26 15.47
C ARG A 203 5.23 4.12 15.81
N MET A 204 4.47 3.15 15.27
CA MET A 204 3.01 3.21 15.36
C MET A 204 2.29 1.86 15.37
N GLU A 205 1.43 1.67 16.36
CA GLU A 205 0.40 0.63 16.35
C GLU A 205 -0.77 0.97 15.38
N VAL A 206 -1.05 2.26 15.18
CA VAL A 206 -2.10 2.75 14.26
C VAL A 206 -1.50 3.83 13.36
N PRO A 207 -1.61 3.67 12.01
CA PRO A 207 -1.15 4.69 11.07
C PRO A 207 -1.86 6.03 11.31
N PRO A 208 -1.14 7.18 11.32
CA PRO A 208 -1.74 8.47 11.56
C PRO A 208 -2.62 8.91 10.38
N THR A 209 -3.67 9.63 10.69
CA THR A 209 -4.48 10.33 9.70
C THR A 209 -3.70 11.51 9.09
N SER A 210 -4.12 11.98 7.89
CA SER A 210 -3.55 13.19 7.27
C SER A 210 -3.58 14.39 8.23
N ARG A 211 -4.65 14.53 8.99
CA ARG A 211 -4.79 15.62 9.97
C ARG A 211 -3.78 15.51 11.11
N GLU A 212 -3.62 14.35 11.70
CA GLU A 212 -2.63 14.16 12.79
C GLU A 212 -1.20 14.37 12.30
N MET A 213 -0.90 13.99 11.06
CA MET A 213 0.40 14.25 10.44
C MET A 213 0.63 15.75 10.26
N LEU A 214 -0.36 16.48 9.73
CA LEU A 214 -0.31 17.93 9.56
C LEU A 214 -0.16 18.66 10.89
N ASP A 215 -0.93 18.27 11.91
CA ASP A 215 -0.83 18.86 13.25
C ASP A 215 0.59 18.67 13.84
N ARG A 216 1.23 17.52 13.62
CA ARG A 216 2.62 17.27 14.05
C ARG A 216 3.62 18.12 13.27
N VAL A 217 3.46 18.25 11.94
CA VAL A 217 4.33 19.12 11.11
C VAL A 217 4.21 20.58 11.58
N ILE A 218 2.99 21.06 11.80
CA ILE A 218 2.74 22.42 12.27
C ILE A 218 3.34 22.66 13.67
N ALA A 219 3.25 21.70 14.59
CA ALA A 219 3.74 21.85 15.95
C ALA A 219 5.26 21.70 16.06
N GLY A 220 5.85 20.72 15.38
CA GLY A 220 7.24 20.28 15.59
C GLY A 220 8.16 20.39 14.38
N GLY A 221 7.66 20.81 13.21
CA GLY A 221 8.42 20.75 11.96
C GLY A 221 8.45 19.33 11.35
N GLY A 222 9.17 19.16 10.24
CA GLY A 222 9.26 17.91 9.51
C GLY A 222 8.42 17.90 8.24
N ALA A 223 8.07 16.71 7.75
CA ALA A 223 7.33 16.55 6.50
C ALA A 223 6.33 15.39 6.55
N ALA A 224 5.22 15.54 5.83
CA ALA A 224 4.18 14.54 5.73
C ALA A 224 3.60 14.46 4.32
N ILE A 225 3.25 13.26 3.90
CA ILE A 225 2.51 12.99 2.66
C ILE A 225 1.02 13.09 2.96
N VAL A 226 0.35 14.02 2.29
CA VAL A 226 -1.07 14.34 2.49
C VAL A 226 -1.71 14.73 1.16
N THR A 227 -3.03 14.92 1.13
CA THR A 227 -3.68 15.56 -0.02
C THR A 227 -3.45 17.06 -0.03
N GLU A 228 -3.42 17.68 -1.21
CA GLU A 228 -3.43 19.15 -1.33
C GLU A 228 -4.64 19.74 -0.61
N ARG A 229 -5.82 19.11 -0.73
CA ARG A 229 -7.04 19.52 -0.03
C ARG A 229 -6.82 19.65 1.48
N ASP A 230 -6.34 18.59 2.13
CA ASP A 230 -6.17 18.58 3.59
C ASP A 230 -5.13 19.63 4.03
N ALA A 231 -4.06 19.76 3.26
CA ALA A 231 -3.00 20.72 3.53
C ALA A 231 -3.48 22.19 3.36
N VAL A 232 -4.26 22.48 2.32
CA VAL A 232 -4.87 23.81 2.11
C VAL A 232 -5.87 24.14 3.21
N LEU A 233 -6.66 23.18 3.66
CA LEU A 233 -7.57 23.38 4.81
C LEU A 233 -6.79 23.65 6.10
N ALA A 234 -5.66 22.94 6.31
CA ALA A 234 -4.78 23.19 7.46
C ALA A 234 -4.13 24.58 7.40
N GLN A 235 -3.65 25.02 6.22
CA GLN A 235 -3.12 26.38 6.03
C GLN A 235 -4.20 27.46 6.29
N ARG A 236 -5.44 27.25 5.85
CA ARG A 236 -6.55 28.16 6.13
C ARG A 236 -6.90 28.23 7.61
N ALA A 237 -6.81 27.10 8.32
CA ALA A 237 -7.05 27.02 9.77
C ALA A 237 -5.91 27.64 10.59
N ALA A 238 -4.68 27.60 10.11
CA ALA A 238 -3.48 28.12 10.75
C ALA A 238 -2.59 28.87 9.74
N PRO A 239 -2.97 30.11 9.30
CA PRO A 239 -2.24 30.84 8.26
C PRO A 239 -0.78 31.14 8.60
N ASP A 240 -0.49 31.32 9.89
CA ASP A 240 0.86 31.66 10.37
C ASP A 240 1.72 30.41 10.71
N SER A 241 1.26 29.22 10.35
CA SER A 241 1.92 27.96 10.70
C SER A 241 3.29 27.77 10.01
N GLY A 242 3.57 28.47 8.93
CA GLY A 242 4.77 28.25 8.10
C GLY A 242 4.72 26.91 7.33
N LEU A 243 3.52 26.33 7.17
CA LEU A 243 3.35 25.10 6.40
C LEU A 243 3.51 25.37 4.90
N GLU A 244 4.46 24.71 4.28
CA GLU A 244 4.74 24.76 2.84
C GLU A 244 4.22 23.50 2.14
N LEU A 245 3.73 23.65 0.91
CA LEU A 245 3.22 22.55 0.09
C LEU A 245 4.05 22.38 -1.16
N HIS A 246 4.43 21.15 -1.45
CA HIS A 246 5.28 20.83 -2.58
C HIS A 246 4.80 19.59 -3.31
N ALA A 247 4.93 19.60 -4.64
CA ALA A 247 4.92 18.40 -5.46
C ALA A 247 6.32 18.24 -6.06
N PRO A 248 6.89 17.03 -6.15
CA PRO A 248 8.13 16.81 -6.88
C PRO A 248 8.06 17.32 -8.32
N ALA A 249 9.21 17.71 -8.88
CA ALA A 249 9.30 18.30 -10.22
C ALA A 249 8.75 17.37 -11.32
N THR A 250 8.68 16.07 -11.06
CA THR A 250 8.14 15.06 -11.96
C THR A 250 6.61 15.06 -12.05
N GLY A 251 5.91 15.67 -11.07
CA GLY A 251 4.45 15.74 -11.00
C GLY A 251 3.86 15.06 -9.76
N ALA A 252 2.57 14.73 -9.80
CA ALA A 252 1.84 14.11 -8.68
C ALA A 252 0.82 13.06 -9.15
N VAL A 253 0.51 12.09 -8.30
CA VAL A 253 -0.67 11.23 -8.45
C VAL A 253 -1.87 11.98 -7.91
N PHE A 254 -2.99 11.92 -8.63
CA PHE A 254 -4.24 12.54 -8.25
C PHE A 254 -5.24 11.49 -7.75
N LEU A 255 -5.80 11.70 -6.59
CA LEU A 255 -7.02 11.03 -6.17
C LEU A 255 -8.18 11.60 -6.95
N THR A 256 -9.13 10.76 -7.39
CA THR A 256 -10.12 11.16 -8.40
C THR A 256 -11.57 10.86 -8.02
N TYR A 257 -11.84 10.14 -6.97
CA TYR A 257 -13.17 9.82 -6.45
C TYR A 257 -14.14 9.32 -7.55
N PRO A 258 -13.86 8.16 -8.17
CA PRO A 258 -14.75 7.60 -9.18
C PRO A 258 -16.08 7.15 -8.56
N VAL A 259 -17.17 7.22 -9.34
CA VAL A 259 -18.48 6.67 -8.96
C VAL A 259 -18.69 5.37 -9.69
N ALA A 260 -18.83 4.27 -8.97
CA ALA A 260 -18.99 2.95 -9.55
C ALA A 260 -20.17 2.18 -8.97
N VAL A 261 -20.84 1.42 -9.83
CA VAL A 261 -21.87 0.45 -9.46
C VAL A 261 -21.19 -0.83 -8.98
N THR A 262 -21.44 -1.20 -7.73
CA THR A 262 -20.82 -2.34 -7.06
C THR A 262 -21.82 -3.40 -6.65
N THR A 263 -23.13 -3.16 -6.83
CA THR A 263 -24.18 -4.14 -6.52
C THR A 263 -23.96 -5.47 -7.24
N GLN A 264 -24.06 -6.55 -6.48
CA GLN A 264 -23.94 -7.92 -6.98
C GLN A 264 -25.29 -8.52 -7.41
N ASP A 265 -26.40 -7.84 -7.10
CA ASP A 265 -27.74 -8.29 -7.46
C ASP A 265 -28.05 -7.92 -8.93
N PRO A 266 -28.09 -8.91 -9.85
CA PRO A 266 -28.35 -8.63 -11.26
C PRO A 266 -29.75 -8.08 -11.52
N THR A 267 -30.71 -8.31 -10.60
CA THR A 267 -32.09 -7.81 -10.75
C THR A 267 -32.20 -6.31 -10.44
N ARG A 268 -31.30 -5.79 -9.60
CA ARG A 268 -31.23 -4.37 -9.23
C ARG A 268 -30.26 -3.56 -10.08
N ARG A 269 -29.35 -4.23 -10.82
CA ARG A 269 -28.25 -3.56 -11.52
C ARG A 269 -28.72 -2.42 -12.42
N ALA A 270 -29.76 -2.60 -13.21
CA ALA A 270 -30.26 -1.59 -14.13
C ALA A 270 -30.82 -0.34 -13.39
N GLU A 271 -31.49 -0.55 -12.26
CA GLU A 271 -31.97 0.50 -11.38
C GLU A 271 -30.82 1.28 -10.74
N VAL A 272 -29.83 0.55 -10.20
CA VAL A 272 -28.65 1.14 -9.57
C VAL A 272 -27.80 1.91 -10.59
N SER A 273 -27.61 1.39 -11.81
CA SER A 273 -26.91 2.10 -12.89
C SER A 273 -27.63 3.40 -13.26
N GLY A 274 -28.97 3.39 -13.35
CA GLY A 274 -29.76 4.61 -13.57
C GLY A 274 -29.59 5.63 -12.44
N ALA A 275 -29.57 5.19 -11.18
CA ALA A 275 -29.32 6.04 -10.03
C ALA A 275 -27.88 6.63 -10.05
N ALA A 276 -26.89 5.82 -10.40
CA ALA A 276 -25.50 6.29 -10.55
C ALA A 276 -25.33 7.30 -11.70
N GLU A 277 -26.08 7.13 -12.79
CA GLU A 277 -26.15 8.13 -13.88
C GLU A 277 -26.79 9.44 -13.42
N ALA A 278 -27.84 9.40 -12.60
CA ALA A 278 -28.42 10.59 -12.01
C ALA A 278 -27.42 11.33 -11.11
N LEU A 279 -26.62 10.61 -10.31
CA LEU A 279 -25.52 11.23 -9.55
C LEU A 279 -24.50 11.87 -10.48
N ARG A 280 -24.07 11.19 -11.55
CA ARG A 280 -23.15 11.75 -12.55
C ARG A 280 -23.71 13.06 -13.14
N ASP A 281 -24.96 13.09 -13.53
CA ASP A 281 -25.57 14.24 -14.19
C ASP A 281 -25.72 15.43 -13.23
N ALA A 282 -25.89 15.18 -11.93
CA ALA A 282 -25.93 16.19 -10.87
C ALA A 282 -24.58 16.87 -10.58
N THR A 283 -23.45 16.34 -11.08
CA THR A 283 -22.12 16.94 -10.83
C THR A 283 -21.96 18.37 -11.34
N ALA A 284 -22.78 18.79 -12.31
CA ALA A 284 -22.78 20.14 -12.84
C ALA A 284 -23.61 21.14 -11.99
N ALA A 285 -24.30 20.68 -10.94
CA ALA A 285 -25.07 21.56 -10.07
C ALA A 285 -24.14 22.57 -9.37
N PRO A 286 -24.48 23.88 -9.38
CA PRO A 286 -23.63 24.91 -8.77
C PRO A 286 -23.28 24.62 -7.30
N ALA A 287 -24.24 24.10 -6.52
CA ALA A 287 -24.04 23.77 -5.12
C ALA A 287 -22.94 22.72 -4.94
N VAL A 288 -22.84 21.71 -5.84
CA VAL A 288 -21.81 20.67 -5.84
C VAL A 288 -20.46 21.28 -6.22
N VAL A 289 -20.39 22.01 -7.32
CA VAL A 289 -19.16 22.64 -7.82
C VAL A 289 -18.58 23.62 -6.82
N ASP A 290 -19.41 24.52 -6.29
CA ASP A 290 -19.00 25.54 -5.31
C ASP A 290 -18.60 24.90 -3.98
N GLY A 291 -19.29 23.83 -3.55
CA GLY A 291 -18.96 23.06 -2.36
C GLY A 291 -17.58 22.43 -2.46
N LEU A 292 -17.33 21.66 -3.51
CA LEU A 292 -16.05 21.02 -3.77
C LEU A 292 -14.90 22.04 -3.81
N SER A 293 -15.08 23.15 -4.54
CA SER A 293 -14.06 24.20 -4.66
C SER A 293 -13.76 24.88 -3.32
N ARG A 294 -14.79 25.17 -2.52
CA ARG A 294 -14.64 25.75 -1.17
C ARG A 294 -13.84 24.86 -0.24
N ASP A 295 -14.05 23.56 -0.34
CA ASP A 295 -13.38 22.56 0.52
C ASP A 295 -12.03 22.10 -0.05
N GLY A 296 -11.48 22.82 -1.04
CA GLY A 296 -10.12 22.62 -1.53
C GLY A 296 -9.95 21.46 -2.52
N PHE A 297 -11.04 20.95 -3.06
CA PHE A 297 -10.95 20.00 -4.18
C PHE A 297 -10.73 20.74 -5.50
N ARG A 298 -9.97 20.13 -6.38
CA ARG A 298 -9.88 20.52 -7.79
C ARG A 298 -11.02 19.90 -8.58
N THR A 299 -11.33 20.49 -9.73
CA THR A 299 -12.27 19.88 -10.67
C THR A 299 -11.78 18.51 -11.17
N ALA A 300 -12.67 17.74 -11.79
CA ALA A 300 -12.32 16.49 -12.48
C ALA A 300 -11.21 16.68 -13.54
N PHE A 301 -11.05 17.90 -14.08
CA PHE A 301 -10.01 18.26 -15.05
C PHE A 301 -8.68 18.66 -14.40
N ARG A 302 -8.54 18.54 -13.07
CA ARG A 302 -7.33 18.82 -12.31
C ARG A 302 -6.83 20.27 -12.40
N ALA A 303 -7.73 21.21 -12.72
CA ALA A 303 -7.38 22.63 -12.77
C ALA A 303 -6.80 23.08 -11.40
N PRO A 304 -5.71 23.88 -11.38
CA PRO A 304 -5.17 24.42 -10.15
C PRO A 304 -6.24 25.15 -9.32
N LEU A 305 -6.07 25.14 -8.00
CA LEU A 305 -6.91 25.91 -7.10
C LEU A 305 -6.76 27.42 -7.36
N ALA A 306 -7.80 28.18 -7.08
CA ALA A 306 -7.79 29.63 -7.23
C ALA A 306 -6.86 30.30 -6.20
N GLU A 307 -6.50 31.57 -6.44
CA GLU A 307 -5.78 32.46 -5.51
C GLU A 307 -4.39 31.94 -5.09
N SER A 308 -3.71 31.18 -5.96
CA SER A 308 -2.40 30.58 -5.69
C SER A 308 -2.39 29.60 -4.49
N ALA A 309 -3.57 29.07 -4.11
CA ALA A 309 -3.64 28.02 -3.11
C ALA A 309 -3.07 26.70 -3.65
N GLY A 310 -2.50 25.89 -2.76
CA GLY A 310 -1.95 24.59 -3.12
C GLY A 310 -0.64 24.66 -3.90
N VAL A 311 -0.34 23.61 -4.67
CA VAL A 311 0.94 23.46 -5.42
C VAL A 311 0.87 23.97 -6.87
N GLY A 312 -0.23 24.62 -7.27
CA GLY A 312 -0.38 25.11 -8.65
C GLY A 312 -0.56 23.97 -9.67
N GLY A 313 0.01 24.15 -10.88
CA GLY A 313 -0.03 23.11 -11.93
C GLY A 313 0.93 21.97 -11.61
N ALA A 314 0.45 20.74 -11.65
CA ALA A 314 1.28 19.54 -11.52
C ALA A 314 0.98 18.56 -12.65
N GLU A 315 2.02 17.94 -13.23
CA GLU A 315 1.88 16.84 -14.19
C GLU A 315 1.22 15.65 -13.49
N ALA A 316 0.26 14.99 -14.15
CA ALA A 316 -0.36 13.80 -13.58
C ALA A 316 0.49 12.56 -13.85
N LEU A 317 1.00 11.96 -12.79
CA LEU A 317 1.71 10.69 -12.83
C LEU A 317 0.70 9.54 -12.76
N VAL A 318 0.81 8.60 -13.68
CA VAL A 318 -0.08 7.43 -13.77
C VAL A 318 0.74 6.21 -14.11
N VAL A 319 0.65 5.18 -13.29
CA VAL A 319 1.18 3.85 -13.63
C VAL A 319 0.21 3.22 -14.63
N ARG A 320 0.69 2.91 -15.82
CA ARG A 320 -0.14 2.41 -16.93
C ARG A 320 -0.39 0.90 -16.86
N ASP A 321 0.54 0.18 -16.28
CA ASP A 321 0.46 -1.28 -16.13
C ASP A 321 -0.11 -1.65 -14.76
N ALA A 322 -1.31 -2.21 -14.73
CA ALA A 322 -1.97 -2.66 -13.50
C ALA A 322 -1.15 -3.72 -12.73
N ASN A 323 -0.37 -4.56 -13.43
CA ASN A 323 0.50 -5.54 -12.79
C ASN A 323 1.63 -4.85 -12.02
N ARG A 324 2.14 -3.74 -12.52
CA ARG A 324 3.15 -2.94 -11.80
C ARG A 324 2.59 -2.27 -10.56
N VAL A 325 1.36 -1.74 -10.62
CA VAL A 325 0.64 -1.24 -9.44
C VAL A 325 0.56 -2.34 -8.37
N HIS A 326 0.05 -3.50 -8.78
CA HIS A 326 -0.08 -4.64 -7.87
C HIS A 326 1.27 -5.09 -7.30
N SER A 327 2.30 -5.19 -8.14
CA SER A 327 3.65 -5.58 -7.72
C SER A 327 4.27 -4.56 -6.76
N ALA A 328 4.15 -3.25 -7.02
CA ALA A 328 4.69 -2.20 -6.15
C ALA A 328 4.03 -2.22 -4.76
N LEU A 329 2.70 -2.33 -4.69
CA LEU A 329 1.98 -2.39 -3.42
C LEU A 329 2.20 -3.72 -2.68
N ARG A 330 2.33 -4.83 -3.39
CA ARG A 330 2.73 -6.11 -2.79
C ARG A 330 4.15 -6.05 -2.22
N HIS A 331 5.09 -5.45 -2.96
CA HIS A 331 6.44 -5.25 -2.49
C HIS A 331 6.48 -4.40 -1.21
N TRP A 332 5.71 -3.30 -1.17
CA TRP A 332 5.53 -2.50 0.04
C TRP A 332 5.06 -3.34 1.23
N ARG A 333 4.02 -4.18 1.04
CA ARG A 333 3.51 -5.05 2.11
C ARG A 333 4.60 -5.93 2.70
N LEU A 334 5.44 -6.53 1.85
CA LEU A 334 6.56 -7.36 2.29
C LEU A 334 7.59 -6.56 3.09
N LEU A 335 7.92 -5.33 2.65
CA LEU A 335 8.84 -4.45 3.35
C LEU A 335 8.29 -3.96 4.70
N ALA A 336 6.98 -3.74 4.77
CA ALA A 336 6.26 -3.27 5.95
C ALA A 336 5.86 -4.39 6.91
N MET A 337 6.01 -5.68 6.53
CA MET A 337 5.77 -6.78 7.46
C MET A 337 6.87 -6.83 8.53
N PRO A 338 6.52 -6.96 9.82
CA PRO A 338 7.52 -7.15 10.86
C PRO A 338 8.36 -8.40 10.60
N GLY A 339 9.61 -8.34 10.99
CA GLY A 339 10.53 -9.47 10.84
C GLY A 339 10.41 -10.45 12.01
N ARG A 340 10.38 -11.73 11.71
CA ARG A 340 10.54 -12.83 12.65
C ARG A 340 11.82 -13.59 12.27
N SER A 341 12.92 -13.28 12.95
CA SER A 341 14.26 -13.72 12.54
C SER A 341 14.99 -14.44 13.64
N LEU A 342 15.44 -15.67 13.36
CA LEU A 342 16.41 -16.36 14.19
C LEU A 342 17.81 -16.06 13.70
N VAL A 343 18.64 -15.49 14.55
CA VAL A 343 20.05 -15.22 14.24
C VAL A 343 20.90 -16.38 14.74
N LEU A 344 21.62 -17.03 13.83
CA LEU A 344 22.62 -18.06 14.13
C LEU A 344 24.00 -17.43 14.04
N VAL A 345 24.73 -17.43 15.15
CA VAL A 345 26.08 -16.87 15.21
C VAL A 345 27.07 -18.00 15.40
N ASP A 346 28.04 -18.08 14.51
CA ASP A 346 29.19 -18.95 14.64
C ASP A 346 30.05 -18.54 15.85
N THR A 347 30.32 -19.49 16.71
CA THR A 347 31.22 -19.36 17.86
C THR A 347 32.37 -20.38 17.81
N SER A 348 32.68 -20.91 16.63
CA SER A 348 33.85 -21.78 16.43
C SER A 348 35.16 -21.08 16.76
N GLY A 349 36.25 -21.87 16.85
CA GLY A 349 37.54 -21.34 17.24
C GLY A 349 38.11 -20.23 16.36
N SER A 350 37.76 -20.20 15.06
CA SER A 350 38.16 -19.15 14.11
C SER A 350 37.57 -17.77 14.42
N MET A 351 36.39 -17.72 15.04
CA MET A 351 35.77 -16.47 15.51
C MET A 351 36.57 -15.79 16.63
N GLY A 352 37.47 -16.48 17.26
CA GLY A 352 38.46 -15.96 18.23
C GLY A 352 39.67 -15.29 17.58
N PHE A 353 39.86 -15.37 16.26
CA PHE A 353 40.97 -14.72 15.58
C PHE A 353 40.82 -13.22 15.55
N VAL A 354 41.96 -12.52 15.68
CA VAL A 354 42.00 -11.04 15.65
C VAL A 354 41.73 -10.55 14.22
N VAL A 355 40.87 -9.54 14.10
CA VAL A 355 40.61 -8.86 12.83
C VAL A 355 41.85 -8.09 12.40
N PRO A 356 42.37 -8.28 11.18
CA PRO A 356 43.57 -7.59 10.71
C PRO A 356 43.47 -6.06 10.88
N GLY A 357 44.51 -5.48 11.49
CA GLY A 357 44.60 -4.05 11.74
C GLY A 357 43.82 -3.53 12.97
N THR A 358 43.29 -4.44 13.80
CA THR A 358 42.60 -4.10 15.05
C THR A 358 43.14 -4.93 16.21
N ASP A 359 42.70 -4.62 17.44
CA ASP A 359 42.96 -5.40 18.66
C ASP A 359 41.78 -6.31 19.06
N ARG A 360 40.77 -6.45 18.20
CA ARG A 360 39.50 -7.15 18.45
C ARG A 360 39.45 -8.48 17.73
N THR A 361 38.82 -9.46 18.38
CA THR A 361 38.48 -10.72 17.71
C THR A 361 37.27 -10.53 16.80
N ARG A 362 37.07 -11.45 15.83
CA ARG A 362 35.92 -11.44 14.91
C ARG A 362 34.61 -11.42 15.67
N ILE A 363 34.46 -12.24 16.71
CA ILE A 363 33.25 -12.27 17.54
C ILE A 363 33.04 -10.95 18.32
N GLN A 364 34.12 -10.32 18.82
CA GLN A 364 33.98 -9.01 19.50
C GLN A 364 33.53 -7.92 18.56
N ALA A 365 34.11 -7.87 17.35
CA ALA A 365 33.69 -6.93 16.33
C ALA A 365 32.22 -7.12 15.91
N LEU A 366 31.78 -8.39 15.76
CA LEU A 366 30.38 -8.73 15.50
C LEU A 366 29.45 -8.23 16.61
N VAL A 367 29.77 -8.53 17.87
CA VAL A 367 28.93 -8.19 19.03
C VAL A 367 28.73 -6.67 19.17
N GLU A 368 29.81 -5.88 19.02
CA GLU A 368 29.69 -4.42 19.04
C GLU A 368 28.77 -3.90 17.94
N THR A 369 28.94 -4.43 16.74
CA THR A 369 28.21 -4.01 15.56
C THR A 369 26.73 -4.44 15.63
N ALA A 370 26.48 -5.68 16.02
CA ALA A 370 25.13 -6.22 16.19
C ALA A 370 24.37 -5.50 17.32
N GLY A 371 25.06 -5.15 18.42
CA GLY A 371 24.49 -4.36 19.50
C GLY A 371 24.02 -2.99 19.06
N ALA A 372 24.80 -2.29 18.22
CA ALA A 372 24.38 -1.03 17.62
C ALA A 372 23.19 -1.20 16.65
N GLY A 373 23.20 -2.31 15.87
CA GLY A 373 22.13 -2.65 14.93
C GLY A 373 20.81 -3.05 15.59
N LEU A 374 20.86 -3.62 16.80
CA LEU A 374 19.66 -4.06 17.53
C LEU A 374 18.68 -2.90 17.82
N GLY A 375 19.19 -1.68 17.99
CA GLY A 375 18.38 -0.49 18.17
C GLY A 375 17.61 -0.05 16.91
N GLN A 376 17.93 -0.58 15.73
CA GLN A 376 17.27 -0.24 14.47
C GLN A 376 16.01 -1.07 14.22
N PHE A 377 15.85 -2.21 14.92
CA PHE A 377 14.66 -3.04 14.75
C PHE A 377 13.45 -2.43 15.46
N PRO A 378 12.25 -2.50 14.88
CA PRO A 378 11.02 -2.08 15.55
C PRO A 378 10.70 -2.98 16.77
N ASP A 379 9.92 -2.47 17.71
CA ASP A 379 9.60 -3.16 18.95
C ASP A 379 8.75 -4.42 18.74
N ASP A 380 7.95 -4.46 17.68
CA ASP A 380 7.11 -5.59 17.27
C ASP A 380 7.86 -6.67 16.47
N ALA A 381 9.11 -6.43 16.08
CA ALA A 381 9.94 -7.47 15.46
C ALA A 381 10.21 -8.60 16.46
N GLU A 382 10.25 -9.83 15.96
CA GLU A 382 10.66 -11.00 16.73
C GLU A 382 12.10 -11.38 16.38
N LEU A 383 12.97 -11.39 17.38
CA LEU A 383 14.37 -11.83 17.23
C LEU A 383 14.70 -12.91 18.26
N GLY A 384 15.40 -13.93 17.78
CA GLY A 384 16.04 -14.94 18.61
C GLY A 384 17.53 -15.05 18.31
N LEU A 385 18.31 -15.61 19.21
CA LEU A 385 19.75 -15.79 19.07
C LEU A 385 20.15 -17.21 19.43
N TRP A 386 20.76 -17.90 18.48
CA TRP A 386 21.49 -19.16 18.70
C TRP A 386 22.97 -18.96 18.45
N ALA A 387 23.78 -19.55 19.31
CA ALA A 387 25.22 -19.73 19.08
C ALA A 387 25.45 -21.15 18.57
N PHE A 388 26.25 -21.35 17.53
CA PHE A 388 26.61 -22.68 17.05
C PHE A 388 28.12 -22.84 16.93
N GLY A 389 28.59 -24.09 17.07
CA GLY A 389 29.97 -24.46 17.09
C GLY A 389 30.22 -25.51 18.15
N GLY A 390 31.34 -26.21 18.12
CA GLY A 390 31.60 -27.38 18.96
C GLY A 390 31.66 -27.15 20.49
N ALA A 391 31.68 -25.89 20.94
CA ALA A 391 31.62 -25.51 22.36
C ALA A 391 30.25 -24.97 22.80
N ALA A 392 29.31 -24.81 21.90
CA ALA A 392 28.08 -24.06 22.18
C ALA A 392 27.01 -24.87 22.93
N GLY A 393 26.87 -26.17 22.66
CA GLY A 393 25.79 -26.99 23.20
C GLY A 393 26.20 -27.84 24.42
N SER A 394 25.39 -27.84 25.48
CA SER A 394 25.60 -28.67 26.69
C SER A 394 25.02 -30.07 26.57
N ASP A 395 24.05 -30.32 25.70
CA ASP A 395 23.26 -31.56 25.63
C ASP A 395 23.54 -32.40 24.36
N GLY A 396 24.76 -32.27 23.81
CA GLY A 396 25.20 -32.97 22.60
C GLY A 396 24.62 -32.34 21.32
N LEU A 397 24.01 -31.13 21.41
CA LEU A 397 23.63 -30.32 20.26
C LEU A 397 24.80 -29.41 19.88
N PRO A 398 25.07 -29.20 18.58
CA PRO A 398 26.14 -28.32 18.13
C PRO A 398 25.81 -26.82 18.26
N TYR A 399 24.68 -26.48 18.87
CA TYR A 399 24.24 -25.12 19.10
C TYR A 399 23.60 -24.96 20.47
N ALA A 400 23.49 -23.71 20.94
CA ALA A 400 22.78 -23.32 22.13
C ALA A 400 21.78 -22.18 21.80
N GLU A 401 20.57 -22.28 22.32
CA GLU A 401 19.65 -21.14 22.36
C GLU A 401 20.13 -20.14 23.41
N VAL A 402 20.62 -18.98 22.97
CA VAL A 402 21.13 -17.93 23.87
C VAL A 402 20.03 -16.95 24.21
N ALA A 403 19.12 -16.69 23.27
CA ALA A 403 17.88 -15.96 23.50
C ALA A 403 16.75 -16.53 22.64
N ALA A 404 15.58 -16.71 23.24
CA ALA A 404 14.40 -17.24 22.57
C ALA A 404 13.89 -16.31 21.47
N LEU A 405 13.22 -16.87 20.45
CA LEU A 405 12.61 -16.09 19.37
C LEU A 405 11.31 -15.47 19.87
N GLN A 406 11.34 -14.16 20.21
CA GLN A 406 10.23 -13.41 20.80
C GLN A 406 10.22 -11.95 20.31
N ARG A 407 9.10 -11.27 20.49
CA ARG A 407 8.97 -9.82 20.24
C ARG A 407 9.97 -9.04 21.09
N LEU A 408 10.56 -8.01 20.51
CA LEU A 408 11.55 -7.17 21.19
C LEU A 408 10.99 -6.38 22.36
N ASP A 409 9.71 -6.03 22.34
CA ASP A 409 9.00 -5.36 23.43
C ASP A 409 8.46 -6.33 24.50
N ALA A 410 8.53 -7.65 24.28
CA ALA A 410 8.07 -8.64 25.25
C ALA A 410 8.78 -8.47 26.59
N ALA A 411 8.04 -8.67 27.68
CA ALA A 411 8.61 -8.62 29.02
C ALA A 411 9.63 -9.74 29.24
N ALA A 412 10.81 -9.39 29.76
CA ALA A 412 11.87 -10.31 30.09
C ALA A 412 12.48 -9.97 31.47
N PRO A 413 13.18 -10.91 32.12
CA PRO A 413 13.87 -10.62 33.36
C PRO A 413 14.81 -9.40 33.24
N GLY A 414 14.53 -8.35 33.99
CA GLY A 414 15.34 -7.13 33.97
C GLY A 414 14.92 -6.06 32.94
N GLY A 415 13.80 -6.25 32.21
CA GLY A 415 13.31 -5.26 31.26
C GLY A 415 12.55 -5.86 30.08
N THR A 416 12.96 -5.51 28.88
CA THR A 416 12.39 -6.03 27.62
C THR A 416 13.25 -7.15 27.03
N HIS A 417 12.69 -7.94 26.13
CA HIS A 417 13.44 -8.93 25.36
C HIS A 417 14.60 -8.30 24.58
N ARG A 418 14.43 -7.07 24.08
CA ARG A 418 15.53 -6.29 23.45
C ARG A 418 16.73 -6.14 24.38
N ALA A 419 16.51 -5.80 25.65
CA ALA A 419 17.58 -5.68 26.62
C ALA A 419 18.22 -7.05 26.94
N ALA A 420 17.40 -8.09 27.07
CA ALA A 420 17.87 -9.46 27.29
C ALA A 420 18.73 -9.97 26.11
N LEU A 421 18.29 -9.69 24.87
CA LEU A 421 19.02 -10.04 23.65
C LEU A 421 20.37 -9.29 23.56
N GLY A 422 20.43 -8.03 23.98
CA GLY A 422 21.68 -7.28 24.09
C GLY A 422 22.66 -7.94 25.08
N GLY A 423 22.17 -8.39 26.23
CA GLY A 423 22.96 -9.18 27.19
C GLY A 423 23.41 -10.53 26.66
N ALA A 424 22.55 -11.23 25.90
CA ALA A 424 22.86 -12.48 25.24
C ALA A 424 23.98 -12.32 24.19
N LEU A 425 23.90 -11.29 23.34
CA LEU A 425 24.96 -10.94 22.39
C LEU A 425 26.30 -10.68 23.10
N ALA A 426 26.30 -9.95 24.21
CA ALA A 426 27.51 -9.67 24.99
C ALA A 426 28.16 -10.92 25.60
N SER A 427 27.43 -12.02 25.73
CA SER A 427 27.96 -13.28 26.27
C SER A 427 28.68 -14.16 25.22
N LEU A 428 28.45 -13.96 23.92
CA LEU A 428 28.99 -14.77 22.83
C LEU A 428 30.53 -14.93 22.84
N PRO A 429 31.35 -13.90 23.15
CA PRO A 429 32.78 -14.04 23.21
C PRO A 429 33.27 -15.12 24.21
N GLY A 430 32.46 -15.38 25.26
CA GLY A 430 32.74 -16.43 26.24
C GLY A 430 32.41 -17.86 25.76
N MET A 431 31.76 -18.00 24.59
CA MET A 431 31.34 -19.29 24.01
C MET A 431 32.25 -19.76 22.87
N VAL A 432 33.25 -18.97 22.52
CA VAL A 432 34.13 -19.26 21.38
C VAL A 432 35.00 -20.50 21.65
N GLY A 433 34.95 -21.48 20.74
CA GLY A 433 35.76 -22.69 20.76
C GLY A 433 35.15 -23.82 19.91
N GLY A 434 35.94 -24.88 19.74
CA GLY A 434 35.51 -26.06 18.98
C GLY A 434 35.49 -25.88 17.46
N GLY A 435 34.85 -26.81 16.77
CA GLY A 435 34.67 -26.84 15.32
C GLY A 435 33.41 -26.11 14.86
N THR A 436 33.17 -26.11 13.54
CA THR A 436 31.99 -25.48 12.90
C THR A 436 31.01 -26.57 12.46
N ASP A 437 29.90 -26.75 13.17
CA ASP A 437 28.82 -27.67 12.80
C ASP A 437 27.65 -26.87 12.19
N LEU A 438 27.90 -26.36 11.01
CA LEU A 438 26.99 -25.45 10.31
C LEU A 438 25.70 -26.15 9.83
N TYR A 439 25.87 -27.31 9.16
CA TYR A 439 24.75 -27.97 8.48
C TYR A 439 23.67 -28.44 9.45
N ARG A 440 24.05 -29.09 10.53
CA ARG A 440 23.09 -29.54 11.54
C ARG A 440 22.36 -28.35 12.21
N SER A 441 23.14 -27.34 12.58
CA SER A 441 22.58 -26.13 13.23
C SER A 441 21.58 -25.39 12.34
N VAL A 442 21.87 -25.29 11.04
CA VAL A 442 20.98 -24.66 10.06
C VAL A 442 19.70 -25.47 9.86
N LEU A 443 19.77 -26.80 9.73
CA LEU A 443 18.58 -27.66 9.59
C LEU A 443 17.65 -27.56 10.81
N ASP A 444 18.23 -27.64 12.02
CA ASP A 444 17.44 -27.57 13.25
C ASP A 444 16.83 -26.16 13.45
N ALA A 445 17.55 -25.09 13.08
CA ALA A 445 17.03 -23.71 13.06
C ALA A 445 15.88 -23.54 12.05
N TYR A 446 16.05 -24.12 10.85
CA TYR A 446 15.00 -24.07 9.82
C TYR A 446 13.73 -24.78 10.29
N ALA A 447 13.87 -25.97 10.89
CA ALA A 447 12.76 -26.73 11.47
C ALA A 447 12.02 -25.91 12.55
N MET A 448 12.77 -25.24 13.44
CA MET A 448 12.23 -24.43 14.52
C MET A 448 11.45 -23.22 13.98
N VAL A 449 12.03 -22.44 13.08
CA VAL A 449 11.37 -21.24 12.50
C VAL A 449 10.13 -21.65 11.69
N ARG A 450 10.24 -22.74 10.90
CA ARG A 450 9.11 -23.29 10.13
C ARG A 450 7.97 -23.77 11.02
N SER A 451 8.27 -24.42 12.15
CA SER A 451 7.24 -24.93 13.07
C SER A 451 6.40 -23.81 13.70
N GLY A 452 7.00 -22.65 13.94
CA GLY A 452 6.34 -21.45 14.46
C GLY A 452 6.07 -20.40 13.38
N TYR A 453 5.89 -20.78 12.12
CA TYR A 453 5.65 -19.87 11.00
C TYR A 453 4.45 -18.95 11.25
N ASP A 454 4.67 -17.64 11.14
CA ASP A 454 3.60 -16.62 11.19
C ASP A 454 3.39 -16.02 9.79
N PRO A 455 2.21 -16.17 9.17
CA PRO A 455 1.92 -15.61 7.84
C PRO A 455 1.88 -14.09 7.81
N ASN A 456 1.79 -13.40 8.97
CA ASN A 456 1.78 -11.95 9.08
C ASN A 456 3.19 -11.36 9.29
N MET A 457 4.22 -12.20 9.31
CA MET A 457 5.60 -11.79 9.54
C MET A 457 6.52 -12.33 8.44
N VAL A 458 7.62 -11.64 8.19
CA VAL A 458 8.70 -12.18 7.34
C VAL A 458 9.51 -13.16 8.17
N ASN A 459 9.30 -14.45 7.95
CA ASN A 459 10.03 -15.51 8.65
C ASN A 459 11.41 -15.70 8.03
N SER A 460 12.48 -15.56 8.80
CA SER A 460 13.83 -15.65 8.28
C SER A 460 14.82 -16.23 9.28
N ILE A 461 15.95 -16.72 8.75
CA ILE A 461 17.11 -17.13 9.51
C ILE A 461 18.29 -16.31 9.00
N ILE A 462 19.07 -15.73 9.91
CA ILE A 462 20.27 -14.98 9.57
C ILE A 462 21.46 -15.80 10.08
N VAL A 463 22.28 -16.34 9.17
CA VAL A 463 23.46 -17.14 9.51
C VAL A 463 24.70 -16.27 9.37
N ILE A 464 25.46 -16.13 10.44
CA ILE A 464 26.71 -15.37 10.46
C ILE A 464 27.84 -16.32 10.80
N SER A 465 28.76 -16.52 9.87
CA SER A 465 29.92 -17.43 10.03
C SER A 465 31.15 -16.87 9.30
N ASP A 466 32.33 -17.25 9.75
CA ASP A 466 33.61 -16.95 9.10
C ASP A 466 34.24 -18.20 8.43
N GLY A 467 33.54 -19.34 8.47
CA GLY A 467 34.03 -20.60 7.96
C GLY A 467 32.97 -21.43 7.22
N ALA A 468 33.43 -22.48 6.55
CA ALA A 468 32.61 -23.56 6.04
C ALA A 468 32.41 -24.61 7.15
N ASP A 469 31.42 -25.49 6.92
CA ASP A 469 31.25 -26.67 7.78
C ASP A 469 32.54 -27.47 7.86
N ASP A 470 32.93 -27.90 9.05
CA ASP A 470 34.12 -28.68 9.18
C ASP A 470 33.82 -30.19 9.12
N ALA A 471 34.87 -31.01 8.83
CA ALA A 471 34.73 -32.45 8.58
C ALA A 471 34.28 -33.25 9.83
N THR A 472 33.97 -32.61 10.94
CA THR A 472 33.48 -33.26 12.18
C THR A 472 31.95 -33.31 12.23
N SER A 473 31.26 -32.67 11.30
CA SER A 473 29.80 -32.74 11.17
C SER A 473 29.34 -34.16 10.80
N ASP A 474 28.27 -34.62 11.44
CA ASP A 474 27.64 -35.90 11.13
C ASP A 474 26.87 -35.88 9.79
N ILE A 475 26.72 -34.73 9.17
CA ILE A 475 25.93 -34.51 7.95
C ILE A 475 26.82 -33.94 6.84
N GLY A 476 26.93 -34.67 5.71
CA GLY A 476 27.62 -34.16 4.53
C GLY A 476 26.80 -33.16 3.73
N ALA A 477 27.47 -32.37 2.86
CA ALA A 477 26.84 -31.34 2.06
C ALA A 477 25.66 -31.87 1.22
N ASP A 478 25.81 -32.97 0.50
CA ASP A 478 24.77 -33.55 -0.34
C ASP A 478 23.52 -33.92 0.48
N GLU A 479 23.70 -34.51 1.64
CA GLU A 479 22.63 -34.88 2.56
C GLU A 479 21.96 -33.63 3.15
N PHE A 480 22.73 -32.62 3.51
CA PHE A 480 22.25 -31.35 4.01
C PHE A 480 21.31 -30.69 3.01
N PHE A 481 21.75 -30.50 1.76
CA PHE A 481 20.95 -29.85 0.73
C PHE A 481 19.70 -30.66 0.36
N ALA A 482 19.80 -32.01 0.34
CA ALA A 482 18.62 -32.86 0.10
C ALA A 482 17.57 -32.70 1.21
N ARG A 483 17.98 -32.67 2.48
CA ARG A 483 17.07 -32.45 3.61
C ARG A 483 16.49 -31.05 3.64
N LEU A 484 17.29 -30.04 3.29
CA LEU A 484 16.82 -28.66 3.22
C LEU A 484 15.76 -28.49 2.14
N ASP A 485 15.96 -29.07 0.95
CA ASP A 485 15.00 -29.04 -0.16
C ASP A 485 13.67 -29.70 0.22
N GLU A 486 13.68 -30.82 0.95
CA GLU A 486 12.47 -31.45 1.50
C GLU A 486 11.73 -30.56 2.53
N MET A 487 12.44 -29.67 3.19
CA MET A 487 11.86 -28.77 4.20
C MET A 487 11.32 -27.47 3.61
N VAL A 488 11.78 -27.03 2.45
CA VAL A 488 11.35 -25.79 1.80
C VAL A 488 9.91 -25.92 1.32
N ASP A 489 9.05 -25.01 1.78
CA ASP A 489 7.64 -24.96 1.43
C ASP A 489 7.33 -23.56 0.83
N PRO A 490 7.09 -23.45 -0.48
CA PRO A 490 6.82 -22.18 -1.13
C PRO A 490 5.56 -21.46 -0.60
N SER A 491 4.62 -22.20 0.00
CA SER A 491 3.42 -21.61 0.62
C SER A 491 3.67 -21.03 2.02
N ARG A 492 4.78 -21.43 2.65
CA ARG A 492 5.21 -20.99 3.99
C ARG A 492 6.71 -20.64 3.97
N PRO A 493 7.09 -19.58 3.26
CA PRO A 493 8.48 -19.27 2.99
C PRO A 493 9.24 -18.88 4.26
N VAL A 494 10.34 -19.57 4.51
CA VAL A 494 11.37 -19.20 5.50
C VAL A 494 12.65 -18.93 4.73
N ILE A 495 13.07 -17.66 4.63
CA ILE A 495 14.23 -17.26 3.84
C ILE A 495 15.50 -17.28 4.71
N MET A 496 16.63 -17.69 4.15
CA MET A 496 17.92 -17.60 4.81
C MET A 496 18.77 -16.46 4.25
N VAL A 497 19.24 -15.61 5.13
CA VAL A 497 20.24 -14.59 4.81
C VAL A 497 21.55 -15.02 5.43
N THR A 498 22.60 -15.12 4.62
CA THR A 498 23.91 -15.53 5.11
C THR A 498 24.91 -14.38 5.03
N VAL A 499 25.72 -14.26 6.06
CA VAL A 499 26.78 -13.26 6.17
C VAL A 499 28.11 -13.95 6.42
N SER A 500 29.01 -13.88 5.44
CA SER A 500 30.38 -14.35 5.59
C SER A 500 31.25 -13.24 6.18
N LEU A 501 31.94 -13.54 7.30
CA LEU A 501 32.79 -12.57 7.98
C LEU A 501 34.25 -12.72 7.53
N LEU A 502 34.80 -11.69 6.89
CA LEU A 502 36.21 -11.50 6.60
C LEU A 502 36.88 -12.56 5.71
N ASP A 503 36.17 -13.61 5.32
CA ASP A 503 36.71 -14.69 4.48
C ASP A 503 35.82 -14.98 3.27
N GLU A 504 36.40 -14.91 2.07
CA GLU A 504 35.70 -15.22 0.81
C GLU A 504 35.65 -16.76 0.55
N SER A 505 36.47 -17.57 1.25
CA SER A 505 36.55 -19.00 0.98
C SER A 505 35.27 -19.77 1.40
N SER A 506 34.58 -19.31 2.42
CA SER A 506 33.31 -19.89 2.90
C SER A 506 32.07 -19.33 2.19
N SER A 507 32.23 -18.26 1.41
CA SER A 507 31.13 -17.55 0.75
C SER A 507 30.34 -18.45 -0.21
N GLY A 508 30.97 -19.45 -0.82
CA GLY A 508 30.32 -20.38 -1.76
C GLY A 508 29.23 -21.25 -1.10
N THR A 509 29.54 -21.89 0.05
CA THR A 509 28.59 -22.72 0.80
C THR A 509 27.46 -21.89 1.37
N LEU A 510 27.77 -20.73 1.97
CA LEU A 510 26.78 -19.82 2.52
C LEU A 510 25.86 -19.26 1.42
N ALA A 511 26.40 -18.98 0.22
CA ALA A 511 25.60 -18.54 -0.91
C ALA A 511 24.63 -19.64 -1.38
N GLN A 512 25.06 -20.89 -1.46
CA GLN A 512 24.19 -22.02 -1.82
C GLN A 512 23.06 -22.22 -0.78
N ILE A 513 23.36 -22.08 0.51
CA ILE A 513 22.36 -22.16 1.59
C ILE A 513 21.29 -21.05 1.43
N ALA A 514 21.71 -19.82 1.17
CA ALA A 514 20.80 -18.71 0.94
C ALA A 514 19.94 -18.95 -0.31
N GLU A 515 20.56 -19.34 -1.44
CA GLU A 515 19.88 -19.59 -2.71
C GLU A 515 18.82 -20.70 -2.59
N ALA A 516 19.12 -21.78 -1.88
CA ALA A 516 18.19 -22.89 -1.68
C ALA A 516 16.86 -22.48 -1.03
N THR A 517 16.82 -21.36 -0.31
CA THR A 517 15.61 -20.83 0.35
C THR A 517 15.09 -19.53 -0.26
N GLY A 518 15.64 -19.11 -1.40
CA GLY A 518 15.30 -17.83 -2.04
C GLY A 518 15.78 -16.60 -1.26
N GLY A 519 16.77 -16.74 -0.41
CA GLY A 519 17.37 -15.65 0.35
C GLY A 519 18.58 -15.00 -0.33
N SER A 520 19.44 -14.34 0.45
CA SER A 520 20.60 -13.62 -0.06
C SER A 520 21.86 -13.89 0.75
N SER A 521 23.03 -13.89 0.08
CA SER A 521 24.32 -14.03 0.71
C SER A 521 25.14 -12.75 0.60
N HIS A 522 25.82 -12.40 1.67
CA HIS A 522 26.61 -11.18 1.79
C HIS A 522 27.99 -11.49 2.36
N VAL A 523 28.98 -10.69 1.96
CA VAL A 523 30.32 -10.75 2.53
C VAL A 523 30.61 -9.43 3.24
N ALA A 524 30.87 -9.47 4.53
CA ALA A 524 31.30 -8.32 5.32
C ALA A 524 32.84 -8.39 5.49
N ARG A 525 33.56 -7.52 4.79
CA ARG A 525 35.03 -7.44 4.82
C ARG A 525 35.55 -6.61 5.97
N THR A 526 34.70 -5.75 6.54
CA THR A 526 35.01 -4.95 7.73
C THR A 526 33.87 -5.01 8.73
N PRO A 527 34.14 -4.77 10.02
CA PRO A 527 33.08 -4.73 11.04
C PRO A 527 31.95 -3.74 10.71
N GLU A 528 32.29 -2.59 10.12
CA GLU A 528 31.34 -1.55 9.75
C GLU A 528 30.39 -2.01 8.63
N GLU A 529 30.87 -2.87 7.74
CA GLU A 529 30.03 -3.45 6.68
C GLU A 529 28.94 -4.38 7.23
N ILE A 530 29.13 -4.96 8.41
CA ILE A 530 28.13 -5.85 9.04
C ILE A 530 26.82 -5.09 9.27
N VAL A 531 26.86 -3.83 9.76
CA VAL A 531 25.65 -3.00 9.96
C VAL A 531 24.94 -2.78 8.65
N ARG A 532 25.69 -2.40 7.60
CA ARG A 532 25.13 -2.17 6.27
C ARG A 532 24.54 -3.45 5.68
N VAL A 533 25.23 -4.56 5.81
CA VAL A 533 24.76 -5.88 5.34
C VAL A 533 23.49 -6.30 6.07
N PHE A 534 23.42 -6.09 7.39
CA PHE A 534 22.18 -6.33 8.15
C PHE A 534 21.02 -5.46 7.65
N ALA A 535 21.24 -4.17 7.44
CA ALA A 535 20.23 -3.28 6.91
C ALA A 535 19.78 -3.68 5.49
N GLU A 536 20.72 -4.07 4.62
CA GLU A 536 20.45 -4.58 3.29
C GLU A 536 19.70 -5.94 3.32
N ALA A 537 20.10 -6.84 4.20
CA ALA A 537 19.48 -8.14 4.39
C ALA A 537 18.02 -8.00 4.85
N VAL A 538 17.75 -7.06 5.74
CA VAL A 538 16.39 -6.69 6.17
C VAL A 538 15.63 -6.02 5.02
N GLY A 539 16.28 -5.15 4.24
CA GLY A 539 15.65 -4.43 3.12
C GLY A 539 15.38 -5.28 1.87
N ARG A 540 16.21 -6.29 1.59
CA ARG A 540 16.05 -7.18 0.41
C ARG A 540 15.05 -8.33 0.60
N ARG A 541 14.49 -8.51 1.77
CA ARG A 541 13.49 -9.55 2.06
C ARG A 541 12.31 -9.57 1.09
N GLY A 542 12.04 -8.47 0.39
CA GLY A 542 10.98 -8.37 -0.60
C GLY A 542 11.38 -8.66 -2.05
N SER A 543 12.68 -8.73 -2.40
CA SER A 543 13.11 -8.89 -3.80
C SER A 543 13.27 -10.34 -4.25
N SER A 544 13.45 -11.28 -3.32
CA SER A 544 13.63 -12.71 -3.61
C SER A 544 12.31 -13.49 -3.76
N ALA A 545 11.16 -12.87 -3.49
CA ALA A 545 9.84 -13.49 -3.65
C ALA A 545 9.23 -13.27 -5.06
N GLN A 546 10.03 -13.03 -6.10
CA GLN A 546 9.55 -13.04 -7.48
C GLN A 546 9.71 -14.45 -8.08
N PRO A 547 8.61 -15.11 -8.53
CA PRO A 547 8.68 -16.31 -9.36
C PRO A 547 9.20 -15.96 -10.75
#